data_71172e8b8f44f394557e7b401a18171e
#
_entry.id   71172e8b8f44f394557e7b401a18171e
#
_cell.length_a   1.000
_cell.length_b   1.000
_cell.length_c   1.000
_cell.angle_alpha   90.00
_cell.angle_beta   90.00
_cell.angle_gamma   90.00
#
_symmetry.space_group_name_H-M   'P 1'
#
loop_
_entity.id
_entity.type
_entity.pdbx_description
1 polymer ?
#
loop_
_entity_poly.entity_id
_entity_poly.type
_entity_poly.pdbx_seq_one_letter_code
_entity_poly.pdbx_strand_id
1 'polypeptide(L)'
;MYIGIDLGTTNSVISFAQVMKDGRIIASPIEIDRVMDSGTGIEGKVNYTRSRSKTLPSCVYYYEDQIIVGDYAREQYKKYPERVAKSIKSQMGNPVARGLSPDVVDKTPEDISARILAHLKGFAQKQIRQQINQVIITVPANFDTARREA
;
A
#
# COMPACT_ATOMS: atom_id res chain seq x y z
N MET A 1 9.11 12.44 -16.58
CA MET A 1 7.98 11.72 -15.93
C MET A 1 8.12 11.89 -14.43
N TYR A 2 7.05 12.18 -13.74
CA TYR A 2 7.03 12.35 -12.29
C TYR A 2 6.10 11.29 -11.70
N ILE A 3 6.44 10.78 -10.52
CA ILE A 3 5.63 9.79 -9.80
C ILE A 3 5.13 10.44 -8.52
N GLY A 4 3.82 10.32 -8.27
CA GLY A 4 3.18 10.74 -7.05
C GLY A 4 2.50 9.58 -6.35
N ILE A 5 2.60 9.51 -5.02
CA ILE A 5 1.90 8.55 -4.18
C ILE A 5 1.05 9.30 -3.17
N ASP A 6 -0.22 8.97 -3.13
CA ASP A 6 -1.09 9.31 -1.99
C ASP A 6 -1.19 8.08 -1.08
N LEU A 7 -0.45 8.11 0.01
CA LEU A 7 -0.52 7.09 1.06
C LEU A 7 -1.72 7.42 1.96
N GLY A 8 -2.88 6.86 1.63
CA GLY A 8 -4.11 7.11 2.39
C GLY A 8 -4.25 6.21 3.63
N THR A 9 -5.10 6.61 4.58
CA THR A 9 -5.43 5.82 5.77
C THR A 9 -6.14 4.50 5.41
N THR A 10 -7.02 4.55 4.42
CA THR A 10 -7.82 3.39 3.99
C THR A 10 -7.34 2.81 2.66
N ASN A 11 -7.06 3.67 1.70
CA ASN A 11 -6.58 3.29 0.37
C ASN A 11 -5.44 4.20 -0.05
N SER A 12 -4.51 3.66 -0.81
CA SER A 12 -3.39 4.37 -1.39
C SER A 12 -3.47 4.37 -2.92
N VAL A 13 -2.92 5.39 -3.54
CA VAL A 13 -2.90 5.58 -4.99
C VAL A 13 -1.48 5.91 -5.43
N ILE A 14 -1.05 5.35 -6.55
CA ILE A 14 0.15 5.77 -7.25
C ILE A 14 -0.21 6.33 -8.63
N SER A 15 0.38 7.45 -9.00
CA SER A 15 0.11 8.15 -10.25
C SER A 15 1.41 8.52 -10.96
N PHE A 16 1.35 8.58 -12.27
CA PHE A 16 2.41 9.23 -13.05
C PHE A 16 1.92 10.53 -13.64
N ALA A 17 2.83 11.47 -13.86
CA ALA A 17 2.57 12.71 -14.55
C ALA A 17 3.61 12.94 -15.64
N GLN A 18 3.15 13.44 -16.78
CA GLN A 18 3.99 13.80 -17.92
C GLN A 18 3.75 15.25 -18.30
N VAL A 19 4.83 15.95 -18.62
CA VAL A 19 4.76 17.27 -19.23
C VAL A 19 4.71 17.07 -20.75
N MET A 20 3.65 17.53 -21.36
CA MET A 20 3.44 17.49 -22.81
C MET A 20 4.26 18.56 -23.50
N LYS A 21 4.45 18.44 -24.84
CA LYS A 21 5.21 19.42 -25.63
C LYS A 21 4.64 20.84 -25.56
N ASP A 22 3.35 20.98 -25.32
CA ASP A 22 2.64 22.26 -25.18
C ASP A 22 2.66 22.80 -23.73
N GLY A 23 3.44 22.19 -22.82
CA GLY A 23 3.57 22.59 -21.42
C GLY A 23 2.47 22.07 -20.50
N ARG A 24 1.42 21.41 -21.01
CA ARG A 24 0.38 20.83 -20.16
C ARG A 24 0.93 19.64 -19.38
N ILE A 25 0.45 19.48 -18.15
CA ILE A 25 0.73 18.32 -17.30
C ILE A 25 -0.48 17.40 -17.33
N ILE A 26 -0.26 16.14 -17.71
CA ILE A 26 -1.27 15.09 -17.63
C ILE A 26 -0.85 14.14 -16.53
N ALA A 27 -1.68 14.01 -15.49
CA ALA A 27 -1.51 13.04 -14.42
C ALA A 27 -2.55 11.93 -14.56
N SER A 28 -2.12 10.69 -14.37
CA SER A 28 -2.99 9.52 -14.44
C SER A 28 -2.63 8.52 -13.35
N PRO A 29 -3.61 7.99 -12.59
CA PRO A 29 -3.36 6.92 -11.66
C PRO A 29 -2.97 5.64 -12.41
N ILE A 30 -2.03 4.91 -11.82
CA ILE A 30 -1.57 3.62 -12.31
C ILE A 30 -2.54 2.54 -11.81
N GLU A 31 -2.99 1.68 -12.70
CA GLU A 31 -3.83 0.55 -12.30
C GLU A 31 -2.98 -0.52 -11.60
N ILE A 32 -3.47 -1.00 -10.50
CA ILE A 32 -2.83 -1.99 -9.64
C ILE A 32 -3.60 -3.30 -9.77
N ASP A 33 -2.90 -4.42 -9.96
CA ASP A 33 -3.53 -5.72 -9.91
C ASP A 33 -3.98 -6.01 -8.46
N ARG A 34 -5.27 -6.30 -8.32
CA ARG A 34 -5.89 -6.71 -7.05
C ARG A 34 -6.03 -8.22 -7.05
N VAL A 35 -5.61 -8.83 -5.95
CA VAL A 35 -5.81 -10.25 -5.70
C VAL A 35 -6.73 -10.37 -4.49
N MET A 36 -7.89 -10.98 -4.70
CA MET A 36 -8.89 -11.22 -3.65
C MET A 36 -9.10 -12.71 -3.50
N ASP A 37 -9.39 -13.13 -2.27
CA ASP A 37 -9.84 -14.48 -2.00
C ASP A 37 -11.30 -14.63 -2.50
N SER A 38 -11.53 -15.52 -3.43
CA SER A 38 -12.87 -15.82 -3.95
C SER A 38 -13.54 -17.01 -3.23
N GLY A 39 -12.96 -17.45 -2.12
CA GLY A 39 -13.44 -18.56 -1.30
C GLY A 39 -12.69 -19.87 -1.52
N THR A 40 -13.00 -20.85 -0.69
CA THR A 40 -12.43 -22.19 -0.81
C THR A 40 -13.08 -22.94 -1.96
N GLY A 41 -12.26 -23.38 -2.92
CA GLY A 41 -12.69 -24.32 -3.97
C GLY A 41 -13.00 -25.71 -3.41
N ILE A 42 -13.57 -26.57 -4.26
CA ILE A 42 -14.06 -27.94 -3.94
C ILE A 42 -12.98 -28.85 -3.32
N GLU A 43 -11.70 -28.49 -3.37
CA GLU A 43 -10.58 -29.26 -2.81
C GLU A 43 -9.81 -28.50 -1.71
N GLY A 44 -10.41 -27.49 -1.06
CA GLY A 44 -9.71 -26.69 -0.05
C GLY A 44 -8.65 -25.75 -0.59
N LYS A 45 -8.51 -25.62 -1.91
CA LYS A 45 -7.62 -24.66 -2.55
C LYS A 45 -8.27 -23.29 -2.54
N VAL A 46 -7.51 -22.29 -2.14
CA VAL A 46 -7.95 -20.88 -2.20
C VAL A 46 -8.00 -20.44 -3.66
N ASN A 47 -9.16 -20.04 -4.12
CA ASN A 47 -9.33 -19.43 -5.43
C ASN A 47 -9.06 -17.92 -5.33
N TYR A 48 -8.27 -17.41 -6.25
CA TYR A 48 -7.96 -15.99 -6.33
C TYR A 48 -8.63 -15.36 -7.55
N THR A 49 -9.39 -14.31 -7.30
CA THR A 49 -9.89 -13.43 -8.37
C THR A 49 -8.92 -12.29 -8.57
N ARG A 50 -8.54 -12.05 -9.82
CA ARG A 50 -7.71 -10.91 -10.22
C ARG A 50 -8.57 -9.85 -10.88
N SER A 51 -8.41 -8.63 -10.44
CA SER A 51 -9.02 -7.45 -11.06
C SER A 51 -8.04 -6.30 -11.08
N ARG A 52 -8.36 -5.21 -11.76
CA ARG A 52 -7.54 -4.00 -11.75
C ARG A 52 -8.26 -2.88 -11.01
N SER A 53 -7.51 -2.08 -10.29
CA SER A 53 -8.01 -0.92 -9.58
C SER A 53 -6.98 0.20 -9.57
N LYS A 54 -7.46 1.44 -9.53
CA LYS A 54 -6.63 2.63 -9.33
C LYS A 54 -6.26 2.87 -7.87
N THR A 55 -6.85 2.09 -6.95
CA THR A 55 -6.63 2.19 -5.51
C THR A 55 -6.18 0.85 -4.94
N LEU A 56 -5.25 0.89 -3.99
CA LEU A 56 -4.79 -0.24 -3.19
C LEU A 56 -5.24 -0.05 -1.74
N PRO A 57 -5.92 -1.02 -1.11
CA PRO A 57 -6.17 -0.96 0.33
C PRO A 57 -4.86 -0.84 1.12
N SER A 58 -4.80 0.15 2.03
CA SER A 58 -3.64 0.40 2.90
C SER A 58 -3.61 -0.60 4.06
N CYS A 59 -3.56 -1.89 3.72
CA CYS A 59 -3.54 -3.01 4.65
C CYS A 59 -2.33 -3.91 4.37
N VAL A 60 -1.72 -4.40 5.46
CA VAL A 60 -0.59 -5.34 5.40
C VAL A 60 -0.91 -6.53 6.28
N TYR A 61 -0.86 -7.74 5.75
CA TYR A 61 -1.09 -8.99 6.46
C TYR A 61 0.23 -9.75 6.62
N TYR A 62 0.49 -10.19 7.84
CA TYR A 62 1.68 -10.94 8.23
C TYR A 62 1.30 -12.39 8.50
N TYR A 63 1.70 -13.28 7.60
CA TYR A 63 1.41 -14.70 7.71
C TYR A 63 2.68 -15.52 7.51
N GLU A 64 3.12 -16.21 8.56
CA GLU A 64 4.39 -16.93 8.56
C GLU A 64 5.54 -16.02 8.05
N ASP A 65 6.25 -16.44 7.01
CA ASP A 65 7.33 -15.68 6.39
C ASP A 65 6.84 -14.76 5.25
N GLN A 66 5.52 -14.61 5.07
CA GLN A 66 4.93 -13.82 3.99
C GLN A 66 4.38 -12.49 4.49
N ILE A 67 4.59 -11.45 3.70
CA ILE A 67 4.02 -10.12 3.90
C ILE A 67 3.16 -9.79 2.69
N ILE A 68 1.86 -9.67 2.90
CA ILE A 68 0.87 -9.47 1.84
C ILE A 68 0.23 -8.11 1.99
N VAL A 69 0.15 -7.35 0.90
CA VAL A 69 -0.39 -5.98 0.89
C VAL A 69 -1.63 -5.91 0.02
N GLY A 70 -2.63 -5.16 0.47
CA GLY A 70 -3.81 -4.82 -0.33
C GLY A 70 -5.07 -5.59 0.05
N ASP A 71 -5.84 -6.04 -0.95
CA ASP A 71 -7.19 -6.58 -0.75
C ASP A 71 -7.22 -7.85 0.08
N TYR A 72 -6.36 -8.81 -0.24
CA TYR A 72 -6.26 -10.04 0.53
C TYR A 72 -5.93 -9.74 2.00
N ALA A 73 -4.98 -8.83 2.25
CA ALA A 73 -4.66 -8.40 3.61
C ALA A 73 -5.89 -7.82 4.34
N ARG A 74 -6.67 -6.98 3.65
CA ARG A 74 -7.90 -6.39 4.21
C ARG A 74 -8.94 -7.45 4.56
N GLU A 75 -9.10 -8.47 3.73
CA GLU A 75 -10.04 -9.58 3.96
C GLU A 75 -9.66 -10.41 5.18
N GLN A 76 -8.36 -10.65 5.39
CA GLN A 76 -7.86 -11.41 6.53
C GLN A 76 -8.07 -10.71 7.87
N TYR A 77 -8.31 -9.40 7.90
CA TYR A 77 -8.55 -8.66 9.14
C TYR A 77 -9.72 -9.22 9.97
N LYS A 78 -10.75 -9.74 9.32
CA LYS A 78 -11.91 -10.32 10.03
C LYS A 78 -11.54 -11.58 10.82
N LYS A 79 -10.54 -12.34 10.35
CA LYS A 79 -10.14 -13.62 10.91
C LYS A 79 -8.89 -13.51 11.79
N TYR A 80 -7.97 -12.62 11.43
CA TYR A 80 -6.68 -12.46 12.09
C TYR A 80 -6.37 -10.96 12.33
N PRO A 81 -7.18 -10.26 13.16
CA PRO A 81 -7.02 -8.82 13.33
C PRO A 81 -5.65 -8.42 13.88
N GLU A 82 -5.03 -9.26 14.72
CA GLU A 82 -3.70 -9.05 15.31
C GLU A 82 -2.54 -9.29 14.31
N ARG A 83 -2.86 -9.81 13.12
CA ARG A 83 -1.90 -10.05 12.03
C ARG A 83 -2.03 -9.05 10.90
N VAL A 84 -3.02 -8.17 10.95
CA VAL A 84 -3.28 -7.22 9.85
C VAL A 84 -3.13 -5.79 10.34
N ALA A 85 -2.11 -5.11 9.82
CA ALA A 85 -1.98 -3.67 9.98
C ALA A 85 -2.96 -2.96 9.04
N LYS A 86 -3.75 -2.03 9.57
CA LYS A 86 -4.63 -1.12 8.83
C LYS A 86 -4.61 0.26 9.43
N SER A 87 -5.01 1.27 8.65
CA SER A 87 -5.09 2.68 9.10
C SER A 87 -3.76 3.19 9.69
N ILE A 88 -2.64 2.66 9.20
CA ILE A 88 -1.31 2.90 9.77
C ILE A 88 -0.90 4.37 9.69
N LYS A 89 -1.36 5.09 8.67
CA LYS A 89 -1.09 6.52 8.51
C LYS A 89 -1.54 7.35 9.73
N SER A 90 -2.64 6.94 10.39
CA SER A 90 -3.12 7.62 11.62
C SER A 90 -2.21 7.39 12.82
N GLN A 91 -1.32 6.44 12.75
CA GLN A 91 -0.37 6.08 13.81
C GLN A 91 1.03 6.65 13.59
N MET A 92 1.28 7.32 12.46
CA MET A 92 2.59 7.95 12.16
C MET A 92 3.05 8.84 13.30
N GLY A 93 4.33 8.75 13.64
CA GLY A 93 4.94 9.43 14.78
C GLY A 93 4.80 8.69 16.12
N ASN A 94 4.10 7.55 16.17
CA ASN A 94 4.14 6.69 17.34
C ASN A 94 5.37 5.77 17.29
N PRO A 95 6.02 5.49 18.43
CA PRO A 95 7.22 4.65 18.46
C PRO A 95 6.95 3.18 18.10
N VAL A 96 5.70 2.73 18.24
CA VAL A 96 5.28 1.35 17.94
C VAL A 96 3.88 1.35 17.32
N ALA A 97 3.68 0.53 16.30
CA ALA A 97 2.38 0.28 15.72
C ALA A 97 1.49 -0.51 16.70
N ARG A 98 0.23 -0.10 16.83
CA ARG A 98 -0.71 -0.68 17.77
C ARG A 98 -1.58 -1.76 17.13
N GLY A 99 -2.04 -2.70 17.94
CA GLY A 99 -3.01 -3.72 17.53
C GLY A 99 -2.42 -4.91 16.79
N LEU A 100 -1.09 -5.01 16.71
CA LEU A 100 -0.39 -6.13 16.10
C LEU A 100 0.20 -7.06 17.16
N SER A 101 0.29 -8.33 16.80
CA SER A 101 0.94 -9.36 17.63
C SER A 101 2.44 -9.05 17.81
N PRO A 102 3.02 -9.35 19.00
CA PRO A 102 4.43 -9.07 19.30
C PRO A 102 5.44 -9.76 18.37
N ASP A 103 5.06 -10.83 17.69
CA ASP A 103 5.92 -11.56 16.76
C ASP A 103 5.89 -11.00 15.33
N VAL A 104 5.03 -10.02 15.02
CA VAL A 104 5.06 -9.32 13.73
C VAL A 104 6.40 -8.61 13.55
N VAL A 105 7.01 -8.78 12.39
CA VAL A 105 8.37 -8.28 12.11
C VAL A 105 8.46 -6.75 12.07
N ASP A 106 7.48 -6.10 11.46
CA ASP A 106 7.44 -4.64 11.35
C ASP A 106 6.82 -4.05 12.62
N LYS A 107 7.57 -3.22 13.34
CA LYS A 107 7.19 -2.71 14.66
C LYS A 107 6.66 -1.29 14.63
N THR A 108 7.09 -0.49 13.67
CA THR A 108 6.76 0.92 13.60
C THR A 108 5.74 1.21 12.49
N PRO A 109 4.96 2.29 12.60
CA PRO A 109 4.10 2.74 11.50
C PRO A 109 4.88 2.99 10.20
N GLU A 110 6.12 3.43 10.32
CA GLU A 110 7.05 3.71 9.21
C GLU A 110 7.41 2.41 8.47
N ASP A 111 7.80 1.35 9.19
CA ASP A 111 8.12 0.03 8.61
C ASP A 111 6.94 -0.50 7.79
N ILE A 112 5.74 -0.45 8.39
CA ILE A 112 4.52 -0.95 7.76
C ILE A 112 4.15 -0.10 6.53
N SER A 113 4.29 1.23 6.62
CA SER A 113 4.05 2.13 5.50
C SER A 113 5.03 1.87 4.35
N ALA A 114 6.29 1.56 4.67
CA ALA A 114 7.29 1.19 3.68
C ALA A 114 6.88 -0.06 2.88
N ARG A 115 6.18 -1.03 3.48
CA ARG A 115 5.63 -2.21 2.75
C ARG A 115 4.62 -1.79 1.69
N ILE A 116 3.70 -0.88 2.05
CA ILE A 116 2.68 -0.36 1.12
C ILE A 116 3.35 0.41 -0.02
N LEU A 117 4.29 1.30 0.31
CA LEU A 117 5.03 2.10 -0.67
C LEU A 117 5.86 1.24 -1.62
N ALA A 118 6.56 0.22 -1.10
CA ALA A 118 7.35 -0.72 -1.89
C ALA A 118 6.46 -1.52 -2.86
N HIS A 119 5.28 -1.96 -2.40
CA HIS A 119 4.30 -2.66 -3.22
C HIS A 119 3.81 -1.80 -4.38
N LEU A 120 3.39 -0.55 -4.11
CA LEU A 120 2.97 0.42 -5.12
C LEU A 120 4.07 0.71 -6.13
N LYS A 121 5.30 0.97 -5.64
CA LYS A 121 6.48 1.21 -6.47
C LYS A 121 6.76 0.03 -7.41
N GLY A 122 6.72 -1.20 -6.88
CA GLY A 122 6.95 -2.42 -7.65
C GLY A 122 5.96 -2.58 -8.81
N PHE A 123 4.67 -2.30 -8.57
CA PHE A 123 3.65 -2.29 -9.62
C PHE A 123 3.90 -1.21 -10.66
N ALA A 124 4.15 0.01 -10.22
CA ALA A 124 4.41 1.12 -11.12
C ALA A 124 5.63 0.84 -12.03
N GLN A 125 6.73 0.37 -11.47
CA GLN A 125 7.95 0.05 -12.25
C GLN A 125 7.69 -1.02 -13.31
N LYS A 126 6.87 -2.03 -13.00
CA LYS A 126 6.48 -3.06 -13.98
C LYS A 126 5.67 -2.48 -15.13
N GLN A 127 4.71 -1.60 -14.83
CA GLN A 127 3.86 -1.00 -15.87
C GLN A 127 4.60 0.00 -16.76
N ILE A 128 5.37 0.89 -16.13
CA ILE A 128 6.11 1.91 -16.90
C ILE A 128 7.41 1.38 -17.51
N ARG A 129 7.83 0.17 -17.12
CA ARG A 129 9.09 -0.49 -17.55
C ARG A 129 10.34 0.36 -17.31
N GLN A 130 10.34 1.14 -16.23
CA GLN A 130 11.43 2.01 -15.82
C GLN A 130 11.63 1.96 -14.32
N GLN A 131 12.87 2.21 -13.88
CA GLN A 131 13.17 2.38 -12.45
C GLN A 131 12.59 3.70 -11.94
N ILE A 132 12.02 3.65 -10.74
CA ILE A 132 11.52 4.81 -10.01
C ILE A 132 12.51 5.13 -8.90
N ASN A 133 13.23 6.25 -9.06
CA ASN A 133 14.24 6.70 -8.08
C ASN A 133 13.76 7.85 -7.22
N GLN A 134 12.72 8.57 -7.67
CA GLN A 134 12.16 9.71 -6.97
C GLN A 134 10.64 9.66 -7.04
N VAL A 135 10.00 9.95 -5.91
CA VAL A 135 8.55 10.06 -5.79
C VAL A 135 8.19 11.27 -4.95
N ILE A 136 7.01 11.81 -5.19
CA ILE A 136 6.37 12.80 -4.31
C ILE A 136 5.29 12.05 -3.53
N ILE A 137 5.38 12.09 -2.20
CA ILE A 137 4.37 11.48 -1.32
C ILE A 137 3.54 12.58 -0.69
N THR A 138 2.22 12.50 -0.83
CA THR A 138 1.32 13.45 -0.20
C THR A 138 1.11 13.11 1.27
N VAL A 139 1.14 14.12 2.12
CA VAL A 139 0.86 14.02 3.55
C VAL A 139 -0.27 14.96 3.94
N PRO A 140 -1.05 14.66 5.01
CA PRO A 140 -2.06 15.57 5.52
C PRO A 140 -1.47 16.94 5.92
N ALA A 141 -2.23 18.01 5.70
CA ALA A 141 -1.78 19.37 6.03
C ALA A 141 -1.48 19.54 7.53
N ASN A 142 -2.16 18.76 8.38
CA ASN A 142 -2.02 18.82 9.84
C ASN A 142 -0.90 17.90 10.40
N PHE A 143 -0.08 17.29 9.53
CA PHE A 143 1.10 16.57 10.00
C PHE A 143 2.11 17.56 10.57
N ASP A 144 2.58 17.30 11.80
CA ASP A 144 3.71 17.99 12.40
C ASP A 144 5.05 17.57 11.75
N THR A 145 6.14 18.17 12.17
CA THR A 145 7.48 17.90 11.61
C THR A 145 7.85 16.43 11.75
N ALA A 146 7.66 15.83 12.93
CA ALA A 146 8.02 14.43 13.18
C ALA A 146 7.28 13.46 12.24
N ARG A 147 5.98 13.69 12.00
CA ARG A 147 5.19 12.88 11.07
C ARG A 147 5.53 13.10 9.60
N ARG A 148 6.11 14.25 9.25
CA ARG A 148 6.56 14.53 7.88
C ARG A 148 7.94 13.95 7.59
N GLU A 149 8.77 13.77 8.61
CA GLU A 149 10.10 13.19 8.52
C GLU A 149 10.09 11.65 8.61
N ALA A 150 9.00 11.07 9.11
CA ALA A 150 8.76 9.64 9.16
C ALA A 150 8.46 9.08 7.77
#